data_4b1ea32f3045b73b5f63095576b064c1
#
_entry.id   4b1ea32f3045b73b5f63095576b064c1
#
_cell.length_a   1.000
_cell.length_b   1.000
_cell.length_c   1.000
_cell.angle_alpha   90.00
_cell.angle_beta   90.00
_cell.angle_gamma   90.00
#
_symmetry.space_group_name_H-M   'P 1'
#
loop_
_entity.id
_entity.type
_entity.pdbx_description
1 polymer ?
#
loop_
_entity_poly.entity_id
_entity_poly.type
_entity_poly.pdbx_seq_one_letter_code
_entity_poly.pdbx_strand_id
1 'polypeptide(L)'
;MKLFRHGAVGRERAGALDGRGVRRDLSLLVPDITPDWLDPKKLRAIAAIDLEKMPVVAENERIGAPIGGARQFIAIGLNYRKHAAESGMPIPKDPLVFNKAITCIQGPDDDVVTPEGCDKVDWEAEIAFVVGTEARRVSPENTLSHIAGYSLASDVSERDWQANRSGQ
;
A
#
# COMPACT_ATOMS: atom_id res chain seq x y z
N MET A 1 -13.14 7.05 5.47
CA MET A 1 -12.79 5.92 6.35
C MET A 1 -11.29 5.65 6.21
N LYS A 2 -10.58 5.42 7.30
CA LYS A 2 -9.15 5.05 7.30
C LYS A 2 -9.03 3.65 7.90
N LEU A 3 -8.61 2.69 7.08
CA LEU A 3 -8.39 1.30 7.49
C LEU A 3 -6.90 1.07 7.73
N PHE A 4 -6.57 0.12 8.60
CA PHE A 4 -5.22 -0.34 8.85
C PHE A 4 -5.25 -1.82 9.26
N ARG A 5 -4.09 -2.45 9.23
CA ARG A 5 -3.91 -3.80 9.79
C ARG A 5 -2.96 -3.71 10.97
N HIS A 6 -3.19 -4.47 12.02
CA HIS A 6 -2.39 -4.44 13.24
C HIS A 6 -2.15 -5.84 13.79
N GLY A 7 -1.05 -5.99 14.52
CA GLY A 7 -0.65 -7.26 15.12
C GLY A 7 0.69 -7.76 14.59
N ALA A 8 1.08 -8.94 15.03
CA ALA A 8 2.33 -9.58 14.62
C ALA A 8 2.32 -9.90 13.11
N VAL A 9 3.51 -9.92 12.51
CA VAL A 9 3.71 -10.28 11.09
C VAL A 9 3.05 -11.62 10.77
N GLY A 10 2.23 -11.65 9.73
CA GLY A 10 1.49 -12.83 9.27
C GLY A 10 0.28 -13.21 10.16
N ARG A 11 -0.04 -12.40 11.16
CA ARG A 11 -1.21 -12.55 12.05
C ARG A 11 -1.95 -11.22 12.24
N GLU A 12 -1.80 -10.33 11.27
CA GLU A 12 -2.47 -9.05 11.33
C GLU A 12 -3.99 -9.20 11.27
N ARG A 13 -4.66 -8.23 11.85
CA ARG A 13 -6.12 -8.11 11.92
C ARG A 13 -6.57 -6.76 11.40
N ALA A 14 -7.83 -6.67 11.00
CA ALA A 14 -8.41 -5.43 10.53
C ALA A 14 -8.62 -4.42 11.66
N GLY A 15 -8.32 -3.16 11.38
CA GLY A 15 -8.64 -2.01 12.22
C GLY A 15 -9.09 -0.81 11.41
N ALA A 16 -9.68 0.16 12.08
CA ALA A 16 -10.05 1.45 11.50
C ALA A 16 -9.81 2.59 12.50
N LEU A 17 -9.56 3.79 11.97
CA LEU A 17 -9.55 5.00 12.80
C LEU A 17 -10.97 5.54 12.95
N ASP A 18 -11.40 5.79 14.18
CA ASP A 18 -12.66 6.48 14.45
C ASP A 18 -12.59 7.98 14.14
N GLY A 19 -13.69 8.70 14.33
CA GLY A 19 -13.79 10.14 14.06
C GLY A 19 -12.83 11.01 14.88
N ARG A 20 -12.30 10.50 15.98
CA ARG A 20 -11.31 11.14 16.85
C ARG A 20 -9.87 10.69 16.58
N GLY A 21 -9.68 9.79 15.62
CA GLY A 21 -8.38 9.23 15.28
C GLY A 21 -7.92 8.08 16.19
N VAL A 22 -8.79 7.55 17.03
CA VAL A 22 -8.49 6.40 17.88
C VAL A 22 -8.49 5.12 17.04
N ARG A 23 -7.48 4.27 17.24
CA ARG A 23 -7.36 2.95 16.58
C ARG A 23 -8.38 1.98 17.15
N ARG A 24 -9.23 1.41 16.31
CA ARG A 24 -10.29 0.45 16.68
C ARG A 24 -10.07 -0.89 16.02
N ASP A 25 -10.17 -1.96 16.79
CA ASP A 25 -10.08 -3.35 16.31
C ASP A 25 -11.41 -3.77 15.67
N LEU A 26 -11.37 -4.15 14.41
CA LEU A 26 -12.54 -4.64 13.65
C LEU A 26 -12.59 -6.16 13.54
N SER A 27 -11.63 -6.88 14.07
CA SER A 27 -11.40 -8.31 13.78
C SER A 27 -12.58 -9.24 14.09
N LEU A 28 -13.49 -8.84 14.97
CA LEU A 28 -14.73 -9.59 15.24
C LEU A 28 -15.74 -9.55 14.09
N LEU A 29 -15.67 -8.52 13.22
CA LEU A 29 -16.58 -8.30 12.09
C LEU A 29 -15.89 -8.48 10.75
N VAL A 30 -14.62 -8.07 10.68
CA VAL A 30 -13.75 -8.11 9.52
C VAL A 30 -12.43 -8.72 9.98
N PRO A 31 -12.21 -10.02 9.78
CA PRO A 31 -11.03 -10.70 10.32
C PRO A 31 -9.70 -10.07 9.90
N ASP A 32 -9.59 -9.70 8.62
CA ASP A 32 -8.42 -9.03 8.04
C ASP A 32 -8.82 -8.22 6.81
N ILE A 33 -7.97 -7.26 6.40
CA ILE A 33 -8.15 -6.47 5.18
C ILE A 33 -7.46 -7.20 4.03
N THR A 34 -8.19 -8.09 3.38
CA THR A 34 -7.75 -8.91 2.26
C THR A 34 -8.58 -8.59 1.00
N PRO A 35 -8.20 -9.09 -0.19
CA PRO A 35 -8.98 -8.88 -1.41
C PRO A 35 -10.48 -9.20 -1.27
N ASP A 36 -10.83 -10.18 -0.42
CA ASP A 36 -12.22 -10.55 -0.19
C ASP A 36 -13.06 -9.46 0.50
N TRP A 37 -12.42 -8.45 1.07
CA TRP A 37 -13.07 -7.35 1.79
C TRP A 37 -13.01 -6.00 1.07
N LEU A 38 -12.41 -5.95 -0.14
CA LEU A 38 -12.11 -4.69 -0.84
C LEU A 38 -13.14 -4.30 -1.91
N ASP A 39 -14.18 -5.11 -2.14
CA ASP A 39 -15.25 -4.71 -3.06
C ASP A 39 -16.09 -3.55 -2.48
N PRO A 40 -16.69 -2.71 -3.34
CA PRO A 40 -17.41 -1.50 -2.89
C PRO A 40 -18.58 -1.78 -1.94
N LYS A 41 -19.23 -2.96 -2.04
CA LYS A 41 -20.35 -3.33 -1.16
C LYS A 41 -19.84 -3.60 0.25
N LYS A 42 -18.77 -4.37 0.39
CA LYS A 42 -18.15 -4.69 1.68
C LYS A 42 -17.50 -3.45 2.30
N LEU A 43 -16.83 -2.62 1.51
CA LEU A 43 -16.27 -1.36 2.02
C LEU A 43 -17.37 -0.42 2.56
N ARG A 44 -18.55 -0.34 1.92
CA ARG A 44 -19.69 0.39 2.47
C ARG A 44 -20.21 -0.22 3.77
N ALA A 45 -20.24 -1.54 3.87
CA ALA A 45 -20.64 -2.22 5.12
C ALA A 45 -19.66 -1.92 6.26
N ILE A 46 -18.36 -1.94 5.99
CA ILE A 46 -17.33 -1.56 6.98
C ILE A 46 -17.49 -0.08 7.37
N ALA A 47 -17.76 0.80 6.42
CA ALA A 47 -17.96 2.23 6.69
C ALA A 47 -19.21 2.52 7.56
N ALA A 48 -20.16 1.62 7.62
CA ALA A 48 -21.37 1.72 8.44
C ALA A 48 -21.18 1.20 9.87
N ILE A 49 -20.04 0.62 10.21
CA ILE A 49 -19.74 0.14 11.56
C ILE A 49 -19.63 1.32 12.52
N ASP A 50 -20.30 1.23 13.66
CA ASP A 50 -20.13 2.17 14.77
C ASP A 50 -18.78 1.93 15.46
N LEU A 51 -17.76 2.66 14.98
CA LEU A 51 -16.38 2.46 15.43
C LEU A 51 -16.19 2.77 16.92
N GLU A 52 -17.01 3.64 17.51
CA GLU A 52 -16.86 3.98 18.94
C GLU A 52 -17.19 2.80 19.87
N LYS A 53 -17.96 1.82 19.37
CA LYS A 53 -18.28 0.57 20.09
C LYS A 53 -17.23 -0.52 19.92
N MET A 54 -16.26 -0.32 19.03
CA MET A 54 -15.22 -1.31 18.77
C MET A 54 -14.10 -1.20 19.81
N PRO A 55 -13.44 -2.31 20.16
CA PRO A 55 -12.31 -2.32 21.09
C PRO A 55 -11.19 -1.37 20.62
N VAL A 56 -10.51 -0.76 21.57
CA VAL A 56 -9.34 0.10 21.29
C VAL A 56 -8.12 -0.79 21.04
N VAL A 57 -7.39 -0.52 19.97
CA VAL A 57 -6.07 -1.09 19.71
C VAL A 57 -5.03 -0.32 20.50
N ALA A 58 -4.12 -1.01 21.20
CA ALA A 58 -3.07 -0.38 21.98
C ALA A 58 -2.17 0.52 21.09
N GLU A 59 -1.70 1.64 21.64
CA GLU A 59 -0.86 2.58 20.88
C GLU A 59 0.45 1.98 20.40
N ASN A 60 1.03 1.07 21.19
CA ASN A 60 2.27 0.35 20.87
C ASN A 60 2.06 -0.91 20.03
N GLU A 61 0.83 -1.22 19.62
CA GLU A 61 0.58 -2.35 18.73
C GLU A 61 1.17 -2.08 17.35
N ARG A 62 1.90 -3.05 16.80
CA ARG A 62 2.49 -2.95 15.45
C ARG A 62 1.40 -2.71 14.40
N ILE A 63 1.64 -1.79 13.50
CA ILE A 63 0.84 -1.58 12.28
C ILE A 63 1.50 -2.32 11.14
N GLY A 64 0.74 -3.18 10.49
CA GLY A 64 1.18 -3.93 9.31
C GLY A 64 0.92 -3.18 8.00
N ALA A 65 1.28 -3.82 6.89
CA ALA A 65 0.91 -3.34 5.57
C ALA A 65 -0.61 -3.12 5.46
N PRO A 66 -1.09 -2.13 4.67
CA PRO A 66 -2.50 -1.74 4.67
C PRO A 66 -3.45 -2.82 4.16
N ILE A 67 -2.95 -3.77 3.39
CA ILE A 67 -3.70 -4.93 2.89
C ILE A 67 -2.89 -6.20 3.07
N GLY A 68 -3.58 -7.32 3.31
CA GLY A 68 -3.04 -8.67 3.25
C GLY A 68 -3.38 -9.35 1.94
N GLY A 69 -2.59 -10.35 1.55
CA GLY A 69 -2.89 -11.21 0.39
C GLY A 69 -2.87 -10.50 -0.96
N ALA A 70 -2.08 -9.45 -1.13
CA ALA A 70 -1.83 -8.84 -2.42
C ALA A 70 -1.31 -9.90 -3.41
N ARG A 71 -1.85 -9.92 -4.64
CA ARG A 71 -1.44 -10.88 -5.69
C ARG A 71 -0.40 -10.31 -6.62
N GLN A 72 -0.37 -9.00 -6.77
CA GLN A 72 0.58 -8.27 -7.60
C GLN A 72 0.93 -6.95 -6.91
N PHE A 73 2.15 -6.50 -7.11
CA PHE A 73 2.60 -5.19 -6.74
C PHE A 73 3.25 -4.56 -7.98
N ILE A 74 2.52 -3.65 -8.60
CA ILE A 74 2.92 -3.01 -9.87
C ILE A 74 3.34 -1.59 -9.56
N ALA A 75 4.48 -1.18 -10.10
CA ALA A 75 4.99 0.18 -10.00
C ALA A 75 5.03 0.86 -11.38
N ILE A 76 4.95 2.18 -11.37
CA ILE A 76 5.04 3.03 -12.56
C ILE A 76 6.23 3.97 -12.39
N GLY A 77 7.30 3.72 -13.13
CA GLY A 77 8.52 4.53 -13.09
C GLY A 77 8.37 5.89 -13.77
N LEU A 78 9.18 6.87 -13.33
CA LEU A 78 9.17 8.26 -13.84
C LEU A 78 7.78 8.89 -13.91
N ASN A 79 6.94 8.56 -12.96
CA ASN A 79 5.53 8.93 -12.91
C ASN A 79 5.30 10.40 -12.48
N TYR A 80 6.34 11.08 -11.98
CA TYR A 80 6.30 12.48 -11.58
C TYR A 80 7.14 13.36 -12.52
N ARG A 81 6.55 14.41 -13.08
CA ARG A 81 7.25 15.32 -14.03
C ARG A 81 8.47 15.97 -13.43
N LYS A 82 8.44 16.32 -12.14
CA LYS A 82 9.60 16.90 -11.44
C LYS A 82 10.73 15.89 -11.33
N HIS A 83 10.42 14.64 -10.98
CA HIS A 83 11.41 13.58 -10.90
C HIS A 83 12.09 13.32 -12.25
N ALA A 84 11.35 13.27 -13.35
CA ALA A 84 11.93 13.15 -14.69
C ALA A 84 12.89 14.31 -15.01
N ALA A 85 12.51 15.55 -14.66
CA ALA A 85 13.35 16.73 -14.88
C ALA A 85 14.62 16.70 -14.01
N GLU A 86 14.53 16.34 -12.74
CA GLU A 86 15.67 16.22 -11.81
C GLU A 86 16.64 15.13 -12.25
N SER A 87 16.14 14.03 -12.80
CA SER A 87 16.95 12.93 -13.34
C SER A 87 17.50 13.20 -14.73
N GLY A 88 17.18 14.34 -15.36
CA GLY A 88 17.58 14.66 -16.73
C GLY A 88 16.96 13.73 -17.78
N MET A 89 15.89 13.02 -17.44
CA MET A 89 15.25 12.05 -18.32
C MET A 89 14.02 12.67 -19.02
N PRO A 90 13.75 12.30 -20.28
CA PRO A 90 12.54 12.72 -20.95
C PRO A 90 11.31 12.11 -20.27
N ILE A 91 10.21 12.86 -20.26
CA ILE A 91 8.92 12.32 -19.79
C ILE A 91 8.51 11.14 -20.69
N PRO A 92 8.30 9.93 -20.13
CA PRO A 92 7.91 8.78 -20.92
C PRO A 92 6.57 9.02 -21.65
N LYS A 93 6.46 8.54 -22.89
CA LYS A 93 5.21 8.60 -23.68
C LYS A 93 4.19 7.59 -23.18
N ASP A 94 4.67 6.43 -22.76
CA ASP A 94 3.88 5.34 -22.20
C ASP A 94 4.34 5.05 -20.77
N PRO A 95 3.48 4.53 -19.88
CA PRO A 95 3.86 4.18 -18.51
C PRO A 95 5.01 3.16 -18.49
N LEU A 96 6.04 3.43 -17.70
CA LEU A 96 7.11 2.46 -17.41
C LEU A 96 6.62 1.52 -16.33
N VAL A 97 6.08 0.38 -16.73
CA VAL A 97 5.45 -0.58 -15.83
C VAL A 97 6.45 -1.65 -15.42
N PHE A 98 6.60 -1.89 -14.12
CA PHE A 98 7.40 -2.99 -13.59
C PHE A 98 6.75 -3.62 -12.35
N ASN A 99 7.16 -4.86 -12.04
CA ASN A 99 6.66 -5.57 -10.87
C ASN A 99 7.65 -5.46 -9.72
N LYS A 100 7.12 -5.30 -8.53
CA LYS A 100 7.84 -5.52 -7.28
C LYS A 100 7.45 -6.87 -6.69
N ALA A 101 8.38 -7.52 -5.98
CA ALA A 101 8.06 -8.74 -5.25
C ALA A 101 7.01 -8.41 -4.18
N ILE A 102 5.92 -9.18 -4.13
CA ILE A 102 4.89 -8.98 -3.10
C ILE A 102 5.41 -9.18 -1.67
N THR A 103 6.53 -9.89 -1.52
CA THR A 103 7.21 -10.12 -0.25
C THR A 103 7.90 -8.88 0.31
N CYS A 104 8.08 -7.81 -0.48
CA CYS A 104 8.64 -6.54 0.01
C CYS A 104 7.59 -5.63 0.66
N ILE A 105 6.30 -6.00 0.63
CA ILE A 105 5.24 -5.21 1.25
C ILE A 105 5.28 -5.44 2.76
N GLN A 106 5.52 -4.38 3.53
CA GLN A 106 5.63 -4.43 4.98
C GLN A 106 4.90 -3.25 5.65
N GLY A 107 4.87 -3.25 6.97
CA GLY A 107 4.25 -2.18 7.76
C GLY A 107 5.09 -0.90 7.74
N PRO A 108 4.49 0.24 8.12
CA PRO A 108 5.15 1.55 8.05
C PRO A 108 6.33 1.71 9.02
N ASP A 109 6.34 0.95 10.09
CA ASP A 109 7.37 1.02 11.14
C ASP A 109 8.24 -0.25 11.18
N ASP A 110 8.12 -1.14 10.19
CA ASP A 110 8.96 -2.33 10.07
C ASP A 110 10.34 -1.96 9.52
N ASP A 111 11.37 -2.64 9.99
CA ASP A 111 12.74 -2.39 9.55
C ASP A 111 12.96 -2.79 8.09
N VAL A 112 13.61 -1.92 7.33
CA VAL A 112 14.13 -2.25 6.01
C VAL A 112 15.53 -2.83 6.17
N VAL A 113 15.65 -4.14 5.97
CA VAL A 113 16.94 -4.84 6.07
C VAL A 113 17.77 -4.59 4.81
N THR A 114 18.86 -3.84 4.97
CA THR A 114 19.80 -3.58 3.88
C THR A 114 20.72 -4.80 3.68
N PRO A 115 20.76 -5.40 2.48
CA PRO A 115 21.69 -6.48 2.18
C PRO A 115 23.15 -6.04 2.26
N GLU A 116 24.06 -7.00 2.51
CA GLU A 116 25.51 -6.73 2.50
C GLU A 116 25.96 -6.20 1.13
N GLY A 117 26.80 -5.17 1.15
CA GLY A 117 27.29 -4.52 -0.07
C GLY A 117 26.29 -3.60 -0.77
N CYS A 118 25.23 -3.18 -0.07
CA CYS A 118 24.26 -2.19 -0.51
C CYS A 118 24.45 -0.91 0.30
N ASP A 119 25.09 0.10 -0.30
CA ASP A 119 25.47 1.34 0.40
C ASP A 119 24.66 2.56 -0.05
N LYS A 120 23.80 2.40 -1.07
CA LYS A 120 23.05 3.49 -1.69
C LYS A 120 21.54 3.28 -1.62
N VAL A 121 21.10 2.84 -0.45
CA VAL A 121 19.65 2.71 -0.16
C VAL A 121 19.04 4.08 -0.01
N ASP A 122 17.98 4.32 -0.74
CA ASP A 122 17.27 5.59 -0.83
C ASP A 122 15.77 5.38 -0.67
N TRP A 123 15.07 6.37 -0.15
CA TRP A 123 13.62 6.36 0.04
C TRP A 123 12.92 7.07 -1.12
N GLU A 124 11.70 6.64 -1.42
CA GLU A 124 10.84 7.30 -2.40
C GLU A 124 9.44 7.49 -1.82
N ALA A 125 8.98 8.73 -1.70
CA ALA A 125 7.62 9.02 -1.27
C ALA A 125 6.65 8.79 -2.43
N GLU A 126 5.76 7.83 -2.28
CA GLU A 126 4.86 7.38 -3.33
C GLU A 126 3.39 7.37 -2.89
N ILE A 127 2.49 7.44 -3.87
CA ILE A 127 1.07 7.17 -3.70
C ILE A 127 0.77 5.78 -4.25
N ALA A 128 0.34 4.88 -3.38
CA ALA A 128 -0.19 3.58 -3.77
C ALA A 128 -1.71 3.61 -3.82
N PHE A 129 -2.30 2.90 -4.76
CA PHE A 129 -3.73 2.62 -4.76
C PHE A 129 -3.99 1.11 -4.85
N VAL A 130 -5.07 0.69 -4.24
CA VAL A 130 -5.47 -0.72 -4.18
C VAL A 130 -6.63 -0.95 -5.14
N VAL A 131 -6.44 -1.87 -6.09
CA VAL A 131 -7.52 -2.32 -6.98
C VAL A 131 -8.38 -3.31 -6.20
N GLY A 132 -9.64 -2.97 -5.96
CA GLY A 132 -10.58 -3.76 -5.14
C GLY A 132 -11.53 -4.64 -5.93
N THR A 133 -11.67 -4.39 -7.24
CA THR A 133 -12.50 -5.20 -8.14
C THR A 133 -11.77 -5.46 -9.43
N GLU A 134 -12.12 -6.56 -10.10
CA GLU A 134 -11.50 -6.91 -11.38
C GLU A 134 -11.62 -5.72 -12.37
N ALA A 135 -10.50 -5.36 -12.99
CA ALA A 135 -10.38 -4.28 -13.96
C ALA A 135 -9.75 -4.82 -15.24
N ARG A 136 -10.54 -4.94 -16.29
CA ARG A 136 -10.08 -5.40 -17.61
C ARG A 136 -10.65 -4.51 -18.70
N ARG A 137 -9.77 -3.86 -19.49
CA ARG A 137 -10.18 -2.95 -20.59
C ARG A 137 -11.15 -1.87 -20.11
N VAL A 138 -10.87 -1.31 -18.94
CA VAL A 138 -11.70 -0.27 -18.32
C VAL A 138 -11.42 1.05 -19.01
N SER A 139 -12.49 1.81 -19.33
CA SER A 139 -12.33 3.15 -19.86
C SER A 139 -11.86 4.13 -18.76
N PRO A 140 -11.17 5.22 -19.10
CA PRO A 140 -10.67 6.19 -18.13
C PRO A 140 -11.74 6.70 -17.15
N GLU A 141 -12.97 6.91 -17.64
CA GLU A 141 -14.09 7.44 -16.84
C GLU A 141 -14.53 6.47 -15.74
N ASN A 142 -14.32 5.17 -15.95
CA ASN A 142 -14.74 4.12 -15.04
C ASN A 142 -13.59 3.62 -14.10
N THR A 143 -12.36 4.09 -14.32
CA THR A 143 -11.18 3.59 -13.61
C THR A 143 -11.31 3.70 -12.09
N LEU A 144 -11.78 4.85 -11.59
CA LEU A 144 -11.88 5.12 -10.16
C LEU A 144 -12.88 4.20 -9.44
N SER A 145 -13.86 3.64 -10.13
CA SER A 145 -14.81 2.70 -9.53
C SER A 145 -14.20 1.35 -9.14
N HIS A 146 -13.00 1.04 -9.65
CA HIS A 146 -12.27 -0.18 -9.34
C HIS A 146 -11.27 -0.01 -8.18
N ILE A 147 -11.05 1.22 -7.71
CA ILE A 147 -10.12 1.52 -6.64
C ILE A 147 -10.81 1.36 -5.29
N ALA A 148 -10.26 0.49 -4.43
CA ALA A 148 -10.72 0.29 -3.06
C ALA A 148 -10.25 1.39 -2.12
N GLY A 149 -9.07 1.94 -2.34
CA GLY A 149 -8.49 2.98 -1.50
C GLY A 149 -7.07 3.36 -1.91
N TYR A 150 -6.53 4.31 -1.17
CA TYR A 150 -5.19 4.89 -1.37
C TYR A 150 -4.38 4.76 -0.09
N SER A 151 -3.06 4.65 -0.25
CA SER A 151 -2.09 4.67 0.83
C SER A 151 -0.88 5.48 0.42
N LEU A 152 -0.15 6.02 1.39
CA LEU A 152 1.23 6.42 1.19
C LEU A 152 2.10 5.15 1.18
N ALA A 153 3.17 5.18 0.42
CA ALA A 153 4.18 4.12 0.38
C ALA A 153 5.57 4.75 0.32
N SER A 154 6.58 3.99 0.74
CA SER A 154 7.98 4.30 0.45
C SER A 154 8.51 3.21 -0.47
N ASP A 155 8.88 3.59 -1.70
CA ASP A 155 9.49 2.69 -2.66
C ASP A 155 11.00 2.68 -2.46
N VAL A 156 11.44 2.01 -1.38
CA VAL A 156 12.84 1.94 -1.01
C VAL A 156 13.65 1.25 -2.10
N SER A 157 14.66 1.96 -2.61
CA SER A 157 15.47 1.53 -3.76
C SER A 157 16.96 1.57 -3.43
N GLU A 158 17.71 0.59 -3.88
CA GLU A 158 19.18 0.62 -3.85
C GLU A 158 19.68 1.15 -5.21
N ARG A 159 20.20 2.37 -5.22
CA ARG A 159 20.48 3.14 -6.45
C ARG A 159 21.63 2.57 -7.29
N ASP A 160 22.60 1.94 -6.67
CA ASP A 160 23.71 1.35 -7.41
C ASP A 160 23.28 0.08 -8.17
N TRP A 161 22.45 -0.75 -7.54
CA TRP A 161 21.86 -1.90 -8.21
C TRP A 161 20.93 -1.49 -9.35
N GLN A 162 20.12 -0.45 -9.11
CA GLN A 162 19.15 0.04 -10.07
C GLN A 162 19.82 0.63 -11.32
N ALA A 163 20.87 1.47 -11.15
CA ALA A 163 21.43 2.28 -12.26
C ALA A 163 22.71 1.68 -12.86
N ASN A 164 23.56 1.04 -12.06
CA ASN A 164 24.93 0.72 -12.46
C ASN A 164 25.23 -0.78 -12.53
N ARG A 165 24.37 -1.64 -11.95
CA ARG A 165 24.62 -3.10 -11.94
C ARG A 165 23.61 -3.81 -12.85
N SER A 166 22.61 -4.48 -12.27
CA SER A 166 21.66 -5.30 -13.06
C SER A 166 20.51 -4.51 -13.69
N GLY A 167 20.31 -3.27 -13.29
CA GLY A 167 19.19 -2.44 -13.75
C GLY A 167 17.86 -2.79 -13.09
N GLN A 168 17.89 -3.41 -11.92
CA GLN A 168 16.72 -3.74 -11.11
C GLN A 168 17.03 -3.54 -9.61
#